data_d7d04e980e5301029a637b9152140d74
#
_entry.id   d7d04e980e5301029a637b9152140d74
#
_cell.length_a   1.000
_cell.length_b   1.000
_cell.length_c   1.000
_cell.angle_alpha   90.00
_cell.angle_beta   90.00
_cell.angle_gamma   90.00
#
_symmetry.space_group_name_H-M   'P 1'
#
loop_
_entity.id
_entity.type
_entity.pdbx_description
1 polymer ?
#
loop_
_entity_poly.entity_id
_entity_poly.type
_entity_poly.pdbx_seq_one_letter_code
_entity_poly.pdbx_strand_id
1 'polypeptide(L)'
;MSERRVAVILAHWNSPDFLYDQLKSLLAQRRVEATVYIFDDHSKPSNLGIRSAQELADHPSVLTTLRARRVGCVKNFLLGLAHADRGSRYFAFSDQDDIWHEDKLERAIATLEQVPSEQPALYCARTEITDATCEHTLGYSPRFNKTPSFANALVQNIGGGNTMVFNRAARDLIINATVDANVVSHDWWCYQIVSGAGGYVVYDPEPCLKYRQHANNLVGANTSWRARFLRIRGLLQGRFRTWNDINLKALSEHSHLLTADNRKILSNFIEARQSSLIKRLFLFKRSGIYRQTLFGNLGLLLGIILNKL
;
A
#
# COMPACT_ATOMS: atom_id res chain seq x y z
N MET A 1 -7.82 4.71 27.91
CA MET A 1 -7.72 3.55 26.99
C MET A 1 -8.54 3.69 25.69
N SER A 2 -9.41 4.71 25.55
CA SER A 2 -10.25 4.88 24.32
C SER A 2 -9.57 5.55 23.11
N GLU A 3 -8.30 5.94 23.20
CA GLU A 3 -7.68 6.77 22.16
C GLU A 3 -7.03 5.99 21.02
N ARG A 4 -6.73 4.69 21.17
CA ARG A 4 -6.04 3.86 20.17
C ARG A 4 -6.98 2.85 19.49
N ARG A 5 -8.15 3.34 19.03
CA ARG A 5 -9.07 2.53 18.23
C ARG A 5 -8.63 2.47 16.78
N VAL A 6 -8.54 1.24 16.26
CA VAL A 6 -8.06 0.94 14.91
C VAL A 6 -9.12 0.17 14.14
N ALA A 7 -9.50 0.65 12.97
CA ALA A 7 -10.24 -0.13 11.98
C ALA A 7 -9.25 -0.84 11.06
N VAL A 8 -9.24 -2.16 11.08
CA VAL A 8 -8.43 -2.99 10.18
C VAL A 8 -9.31 -3.42 9.01
N ILE A 9 -8.97 -3.02 7.80
CA ILE A 9 -9.66 -3.35 6.58
C ILE A 9 -8.99 -4.58 5.95
N LEU A 10 -9.61 -5.74 6.07
CA LEU A 10 -9.16 -6.99 5.49
C LEU A 10 -9.91 -7.26 4.19
N ALA A 11 -9.19 -7.29 3.07
CA ALA A 11 -9.74 -7.70 1.79
C ALA A 11 -9.63 -9.21 1.61
N HIS A 12 -10.77 -9.87 1.41
CA HIS A 12 -10.86 -11.32 1.24
C HIS A 12 -11.39 -11.72 -0.14
N TRP A 13 -10.81 -12.78 -0.70
CA TRP A 13 -11.33 -13.44 -1.90
C TRP A 13 -10.77 -14.85 -2.07
N ASN A 14 -11.66 -15.87 -2.03
CA ASN A 14 -11.35 -17.28 -2.35
C ASN A 14 -10.08 -17.85 -1.69
N SER A 15 -9.81 -17.53 -0.43
CA SER A 15 -8.63 -18.01 0.30
C SER A 15 -9.02 -18.60 1.65
N PRO A 16 -9.50 -19.85 1.68
CA PRO A 16 -9.95 -20.47 2.91
C PRO A 16 -8.81 -20.85 3.87
N ASP A 17 -7.59 -21.06 3.36
CA ASP A 17 -6.55 -21.79 4.09
C ASP A 17 -5.80 -20.94 5.12
N PHE A 18 -5.71 -19.62 4.93
CA PHE A 18 -4.85 -18.73 5.72
C PHE A 18 -5.61 -17.73 6.59
N LEU A 19 -6.92 -17.58 6.37
CA LEU A 19 -7.72 -16.56 7.04
C LEU A 19 -7.74 -16.73 8.56
N TYR A 20 -7.69 -17.98 9.06
CA TYR A 20 -7.65 -18.26 10.49
C TYR A 20 -6.41 -17.65 11.16
N ASP A 21 -5.22 -17.95 10.62
CA ASP A 21 -3.95 -17.45 11.16
C ASP A 21 -3.90 -15.93 11.10
N GLN A 22 -4.37 -15.35 9.98
CA GLN A 22 -4.44 -13.91 9.80
C GLN A 22 -5.34 -13.27 10.87
N LEU A 23 -6.58 -13.73 11.05
CA LEU A 23 -7.50 -13.18 12.05
C LEU A 23 -6.95 -13.33 13.46
N LYS A 24 -6.35 -14.47 13.78
CA LYS A 24 -5.70 -14.70 15.08
C LYS A 24 -4.62 -13.65 15.34
N SER A 25 -3.78 -13.34 14.34
CA SER A 25 -2.73 -12.34 14.47
C SER A 25 -3.27 -10.90 14.59
N LEU A 26 -4.39 -10.59 13.94
CA LEU A 26 -5.06 -9.29 14.03
C LEU A 26 -5.70 -9.07 15.41
N LEU A 27 -6.30 -10.11 15.99
CA LEU A 27 -6.91 -10.05 17.31
C LEU A 27 -5.88 -10.06 18.46
N ALA A 28 -4.64 -10.50 18.19
CA ALA A 28 -3.53 -10.54 19.15
C ALA A 28 -2.75 -9.21 19.26
N GLN A 29 -3.20 -8.14 18.60
CA GLN A 29 -2.48 -6.86 18.61
C GLN A 29 -2.47 -6.23 20.02
N ARG A 30 -1.29 -5.77 20.44
CA ARG A 30 -1.07 -5.25 21.80
C ARG A 30 -1.40 -3.77 21.90
N ARG A 31 -1.92 -3.35 23.07
CA ARG A 31 -2.14 -1.95 23.48
C ARG A 31 -3.00 -1.11 22.54
N VAL A 32 -3.85 -1.77 21.76
CA VAL A 32 -4.81 -1.14 20.85
C VAL A 32 -6.15 -1.85 20.92
N GLU A 33 -7.20 -1.16 20.55
CA GLU A 33 -8.54 -1.72 20.36
C GLU A 33 -8.78 -1.86 18.85
N ALA A 34 -8.52 -3.05 18.32
CA ALA A 34 -8.64 -3.32 16.90
C ALA A 34 -10.03 -3.91 16.58
N THR A 35 -10.71 -3.31 15.60
CA THR A 35 -11.90 -3.88 14.98
C THR A 35 -11.58 -4.28 13.55
N VAL A 36 -11.79 -5.55 13.21
CA VAL A 36 -11.48 -6.11 11.89
C VAL A 36 -12.72 -6.09 11.02
N TYR A 37 -12.64 -5.40 9.90
CA TYR A 37 -13.67 -5.33 8.87
C TYR A 37 -13.25 -6.22 7.70
N ILE A 38 -13.86 -7.40 7.57
CA ILE A 38 -13.64 -8.31 6.45
C ILE A 38 -14.56 -7.88 5.30
N PHE A 39 -13.97 -7.52 4.16
CA PHE A 39 -14.70 -7.27 2.92
C PHE A 39 -14.44 -8.40 1.94
N ASP A 40 -15.39 -9.31 1.86
CA ASP A 40 -15.35 -10.43 0.93
C ASP A 40 -15.76 -9.98 -0.48
N ASP A 41 -14.88 -10.18 -1.45
CA ASP A 41 -15.06 -9.77 -2.85
C ASP A 41 -15.81 -10.82 -3.68
N HIS A 42 -16.95 -11.27 -3.18
CA HIS A 42 -17.79 -12.26 -3.85
C HIS A 42 -17.12 -13.63 -4.01
N SER A 43 -16.60 -14.19 -2.91
CA SER A 43 -16.02 -15.53 -2.89
C SER A 43 -17.08 -16.60 -3.17
N LYS A 44 -16.65 -17.72 -3.75
CA LYS A 44 -17.51 -18.90 -3.87
C LYS A 44 -17.83 -19.46 -2.48
N PRO A 45 -19.06 -19.96 -2.24
CA PRO A 45 -19.46 -20.50 -0.92
C PRO A 45 -18.51 -21.58 -0.37
N SER A 46 -17.92 -22.40 -1.24
CA SER A 46 -16.91 -23.42 -0.86
C SER A 46 -15.57 -22.82 -0.41
N ASN A 47 -15.27 -21.58 -0.77
CA ASN A 47 -13.97 -20.93 -0.59
C ASN A 47 -14.07 -19.69 0.31
N LEU A 48 -15.17 -19.54 1.05
CA LEU A 48 -15.37 -18.39 1.95
C LEU A 48 -14.32 -18.37 3.08
N GLY A 49 -13.65 -19.49 3.39
CA GLY A 49 -12.64 -19.55 4.45
C GLY A 49 -13.16 -19.23 5.85
N ILE A 50 -14.25 -18.47 5.89
CA ILE A 50 -14.94 -18.04 7.12
C ILE A 50 -15.39 -19.25 7.92
N ARG A 51 -15.71 -20.39 7.28
CA ARG A 51 -16.11 -21.62 7.99
C ARG A 51 -14.95 -22.24 8.78
N SER A 52 -13.74 -22.24 8.26
CA SER A 52 -12.55 -22.72 8.98
C SER A 52 -12.09 -21.74 10.07
N ALA A 53 -12.49 -20.49 9.96
CA ALA A 53 -12.20 -19.42 10.90
C ALA A 53 -13.46 -18.96 11.67
N GLN A 54 -14.54 -19.76 11.73
CA GLN A 54 -15.86 -19.35 12.24
C GLN A 54 -15.78 -18.79 13.65
N GLU A 55 -15.06 -19.46 14.55
CA GLU A 55 -14.88 -18.98 15.94
C GLU A 55 -14.31 -17.56 16.02
N LEU A 56 -13.37 -17.23 15.12
CA LEU A 56 -12.76 -15.90 15.06
C LEU A 56 -13.61 -14.92 14.26
N ALA A 57 -14.35 -15.38 13.25
CA ALA A 57 -15.27 -14.55 12.47
C ALA A 57 -16.49 -14.11 13.29
N ASP A 58 -16.89 -14.92 14.28
CA ASP A 58 -17.97 -14.58 15.23
C ASP A 58 -17.50 -13.74 16.44
N HIS A 59 -16.20 -13.41 16.49
CA HIS A 59 -15.65 -12.57 17.55
C HIS A 59 -16.28 -11.15 17.48
N PRO A 60 -16.66 -10.51 18.60
CA PRO A 60 -17.32 -9.20 18.62
C PRO A 60 -16.56 -8.08 17.90
N SER A 61 -15.23 -8.21 17.81
CA SER A 61 -14.37 -7.25 17.10
C SER A 61 -14.18 -7.59 15.61
N VAL A 62 -14.91 -8.54 15.04
CA VAL A 62 -14.84 -8.93 13.63
C VAL A 62 -16.18 -8.70 12.96
N LEU A 63 -16.19 -7.92 11.90
CA LEU A 63 -17.37 -7.57 11.12
C LEU A 63 -17.17 -7.98 9.66
N THR A 64 -18.04 -8.83 9.14
CA THR A 64 -17.94 -9.34 7.77
C THR A 64 -18.97 -8.73 6.85
N THR A 65 -18.55 -8.24 5.71
CA THR A 65 -19.38 -7.72 4.62
C THR A 65 -19.13 -8.53 3.35
N LEU A 66 -20.18 -9.16 2.83
CA LEU A 66 -20.14 -9.87 1.55
C LEU A 66 -20.56 -8.92 0.44
N ARG A 67 -19.75 -8.79 -0.60
CA ARG A 67 -20.10 -7.97 -1.76
C ARG A 67 -21.04 -8.73 -2.71
N ALA A 68 -22.01 -8.05 -3.24
CA ALA A 68 -22.96 -8.62 -4.20
C ALA A 68 -22.30 -9.03 -5.53
N ARG A 69 -21.16 -8.44 -5.87
CA ARG A 69 -20.35 -8.75 -7.06
C ARG A 69 -18.88 -8.50 -6.81
N ARG A 70 -18.03 -9.17 -7.56
CA ARG A 70 -16.59 -8.96 -7.53
C ARG A 70 -16.22 -7.56 -8.06
N VAL A 71 -15.42 -6.83 -7.29
CA VAL A 71 -14.94 -5.48 -7.65
C VAL A 71 -13.42 -5.43 -7.87
N GLY A 72 -12.69 -6.46 -7.44
CA GLY A 72 -11.24 -6.58 -7.51
C GLY A 72 -10.52 -5.97 -6.28
N CYS A 73 -9.33 -6.46 -6.02
CA CYS A 73 -8.54 -6.18 -4.81
C CYS A 73 -8.43 -4.67 -4.51
N VAL A 74 -8.02 -3.86 -5.50
CA VAL A 74 -7.81 -2.40 -5.33
C VAL A 74 -9.10 -1.71 -4.87
N LYS A 75 -10.20 -1.94 -5.57
CA LYS A 75 -11.50 -1.35 -5.21
C LYS A 75 -12.03 -1.91 -3.91
N ASN A 76 -11.77 -3.19 -3.61
CA ASN A 76 -12.22 -3.81 -2.37
C ASN A 76 -11.61 -3.12 -1.15
N PHE A 77 -10.30 -2.83 -1.17
CA PHE A 77 -9.64 -2.07 -0.11
C PHE A 77 -10.15 -0.63 0.00
N LEU A 78 -10.22 0.10 -1.10
CA LEU A 78 -10.61 1.51 -1.09
C LEU A 78 -12.08 1.72 -0.69
N LEU A 79 -12.99 0.88 -1.17
CA LEU A 79 -14.39 0.86 -0.75
C LEU A 79 -14.52 0.41 0.72
N GLY A 80 -13.72 -0.58 1.14
CA GLY A 80 -13.68 -1.03 2.53
C GLY A 80 -13.26 0.10 3.47
N LEU A 81 -12.23 0.87 3.11
CA LEU A 81 -11.77 2.03 3.86
C LEU A 81 -12.89 3.10 4.02
N ALA A 82 -13.68 3.31 2.97
CA ALA A 82 -14.80 4.24 3.02
C ALA A 82 -15.95 3.78 3.94
N HIS A 83 -16.14 2.45 4.07
CA HIS A 83 -17.21 1.85 4.88
C HIS A 83 -16.82 1.56 6.33
N ALA A 84 -15.52 1.47 6.63
CA ALA A 84 -15.04 1.23 7.98
C ALA A 84 -15.47 2.34 8.96
N ASP A 85 -15.61 1.97 10.23
CA ASP A 85 -16.13 2.83 11.29
C ASP A 85 -15.40 4.19 11.35
N ARG A 86 -16.19 5.25 11.23
CA ARG A 86 -15.71 6.64 11.36
C ARG A 86 -15.33 7.00 12.79
N GLY A 87 -15.69 6.19 13.79
CA GLY A 87 -15.30 6.34 15.17
C GLY A 87 -13.84 5.97 15.46
N SER A 88 -13.21 5.17 14.59
CA SER A 88 -11.80 4.80 14.71
C SER A 88 -10.87 5.99 14.44
N ARG A 89 -9.77 6.05 15.19
CA ARG A 89 -8.74 7.11 15.05
C ARG A 89 -7.66 6.73 14.04
N TYR A 90 -7.43 5.43 13.88
CA TYR A 90 -6.44 4.86 12.98
C TYR A 90 -7.07 3.79 12.10
N PHE A 91 -6.48 3.58 10.92
CA PHE A 91 -6.95 2.64 9.91
C PHE A 91 -5.76 1.85 9.38
N ALA A 92 -5.95 0.57 9.11
CA ALA A 92 -4.90 -0.29 8.57
C ALA A 92 -5.45 -1.18 7.46
N PHE A 93 -4.66 -1.47 6.44
CA PHE A 93 -4.97 -2.51 5.47
C PHE A 93 -4.37 -3.85 5.88
N SER A 94 -5.09 -4.92 5.57
CA SER A 94 -4.67 -6.29 5.82
C SER A 94 -4.97 -7.16 4.60
N ASP A 95 -3.94 -7.85 4.11
CA ASP A 95 -4.15 -8.99 3.21
C ASP A 95 -4.72 -10.17 4.01
N GLN A 96 -5.20 -11.20 3.33
CA GLN A 96 -5.94 -12.31 3.95
C GLN A 96 -5.05 -13.49 4.41
N ASP A 97 -3.74 -13.43 4.16
CA ASP A 97 -2.83 -14.58 4.13
C ASP A 97 -1.49 -14.37 4.85
N ASP A 98 -1.33 -13.24 5.54
CA ASP A 98 -0.13 -12.90 6.32
C ASP A 98 -0.26 -13.32 7.80
N ILE A 99 0.79 -13.08 8.59
CA ILE A 99 0.75 -13.09 10.06
C ILE A 99 1.37 -11.80 10.57
N TRP A 100 0.58 -10.97 11.28
CA TRP A 100 1.08 -9.74 11.86
C TRP A 100 1.88 -9.99 13.14
N HIS A 101 2.97 -9.24 13.34
CA HIS A 101 3.64 -9.17 14.63
C HIS A 101 2.70 -8.48 15.64
N GLU A 102 2.70 -8.95 16.87
CA GLU A 102 1.76 -8.48 17.92
C GLU A 102 1.94 -6.98 18.26
N ASP A 103 3.10 -6.41 17.98
CA ASP A 103 3.46 -5.00 18.23
C ASP A 103 3.26 -4.08 17.02
N LYS A 104 2.81 -4.61 15.87
CA LYS A 104 2.70 -3.85 14.62
C LYS A 104 1.88 -2.58 14.78
N LEU A 105 0.66 -2.67 15.30
CA LEU A 105 -0.22 -1.52 15.46
C LEU A 105 0.28 -0.57 16.55
N GLU A 106 0.84 -1.09 17.64
CA GLU A 106 1.44 -0.28 18.70
C GLU A 106 2.57 0.61 18.15
N ARG A 107 3.53 0.04 17.39
CA ARG A 107 4.64 0.76 16.77
C ARG A 107 4.18 1.79 15.77
N ALA A 108 3.26 1.41 14.90
CA ALA A 108 2.70 2.31 13.91
C ALA A 108 2.01 3.52 14.55
N ILE A 109 1.16 3.28 15.55
CA ILE A 109 0.42 4.33 16.25
C ILE A 109 1.36 5.24 17.04
N ALA A 110 2.34 4.69 17.76
CA ALA A 110 3.34 5.48 18.49
C ALA A 110 4.09 6.46 17.55
N THR A 111 4.33 6.04 16.30
CA THR A 111 4.92 6.90 15.26
C THR A 111 3.93 7.97 14.78
N LEU A 112 2.68 7.58 14.51
CA LEU A 112 1.65 8.50 14.02
C LEU A 112 1.19 9.51 15.07
N GLU A 113 1.28 9.19 16.36
CA GLU A 113 1.01 10.10 17.48
C GLU A 113 2.00 11.28 17.57
N GLN A 114 3.17 11.20 16.90
CA GLN A 114 4.12 12.30 16.79
C GLN A 114 3.70 13.37 15.77
N VAL A 115 2.65 13.09 14.98
CA VAL A 115 2.16 13.99 13.93
C VAL A 115 0.86 14.64 14.41
N PRO A 116 0.65 15.95 14.16
CA PRO A 116 -0.61 16.61 14.46
C PRO A 116 -1.80 15.86 13.84
N SER A 117 -2.90 15.72 14.58
CA SER A 117 -4.07 14.91 14.18
C SER A 117 -4.67 15.32 12.82
N GLU A 118 -4.58 16.63 12.50
CA GLU A 118 -5.12 17.24 11.28
C GLU A 118 -4.22 17.04 10.06
N GLN A 119 -2.94 16.70 10.29
CA GLN A 119 -2.01 16.42 9.20
C GLN A 119 -2.17 14.97 8.75
N PRO A 120 -2.43 14.72 7.45
CA PRO A 120 -2.46 13.36 6.93
C PRO A 120 -1.14 12.63 7.20
N ALA A 121 -1.22 11.44 7.81
CA ALA A 121 -0.05 10.67 8.16
C ALA A 121 -0.23 9.19 7.80
N LEU A 122 0.77 8.62 7.14
CA LEU A 122 0.86 7.24 6.68
C LEU A 122 2.13 6.59 7.21
N TYR A 123 1.98 5.50 7.94
CA TYR A 123 3.05 4.58 8.31
C TYR A 123 3.04 3.38 7.36
N CYS A 124 4.21 2.94 6.92
CA CYS A 124 4.43 1.65 6.28
C CYS A 124 5.74 1.05 6.78
N ALA A 125 5.90 -0.26 6.63
CA ALA A 125 7.05 -0.95 7.19
C ALA A 125 7.61 -2.02 6.26
N ARG A 126 8.74 -2.56 6.65
CA ARG A 126 9.36 -3.72 6.06
C ARG A 126 8.56 -4.98 6.37
N THR A 127 8.73 -6.03 5.57
CA THR A 127 8.15 -7.36 5.80
C THR A 127 9.21 -8.41 5.94
N GLU A 128 8.97 -9.40 6.80
CA GLU A 128 9.68 -10.67 6.84
C GLU A 128 9.04 -11.59 5.80
N ILE A 129 9.83 -12.13 4.87
CA ILE A 129 9.35 -13.04 3.83
C ILE A 129 9.50 -14.47 4.34
N THR A 130 8.41 -15.21 4.37
CA THR A 130 8.39 -16.58 4.90
C THR A 130 7.89 -17.60 3.88
N ASP A 131 8.08 -18.86 4.18
CA ASP A 131 7.43 -19.96 3.46
C ASP A 131 5.91 -19.99 3.70
N ALA A 132 5.23 -20.98 3.10
CA ALA A 132 3.77 -21.13 3.21
C ALA A 132 3.31 -21.50 4.63
N THR A 133 4.17 -22.05 5.48
CA THR A 133 3.86 -22.37 6.88
C THR A 133 4.12 -21.20 7.84
N CYS A 134 4.83 -20.18 7.40
CA CYS A 134 5.38 -19.10 8.22
C CYS A 134 6.35 -19.55 9.32
N GLU A 135 6.94 -20.74 9.18
CA GLU A 135 7.92 -21.29 10.14
C GLU A 135 9.36 -20.87 9.75
N HIS A 136 9.64 -20.75 8.45
CA HIS A 136 10.98 -20.44 7.95
C HIS A 136 11.04 -19.08 7.28
N THR A 137 11.97 -18.25 7.75
CA THR A 137 12.30 -16.96 7.13
C THR A 137 13.11 -17.20 5.86
N LEU A 138 12.59 -16.76 4.71
CA LEU A 138 13.25 -16.80 3.41
C LEU A 138 14.04 -15.53 3.11
N GLY A 139 13.79 -14.46 3.85
CA GLY A 139 14.43 -13.17 3.70
C GLY A 139 13.55 -12.01 4.16
N TYR A 140 13.87 -10.82 3.65
CA TYR A 140 13.16 -9.60 4.02
C TYR A 140 12.92 -8.74 2.79
N SER A 141 11.85 -7.93 2.79
CA SER A 141 11.65 -6.90 1.78
C SER A 141 12.81 -5.88 1.79
N PRO A 142 13.06 -5.12 0.73
CA PRO A 142 14.16 -4.17 0.68
C PRO A 142 14.14 -3.17 1.85
N ARG A 143 15.30 -2.88 2.42
CA ARG A 143 15.43 -1.79 3.39
C ARG A 143 15.62 -0.47 2.64
N PHE A 144 14.77 0.50 2.95
CA PHE A 144 14.82 1.84 2.37
C PHE A 144 15.33 2.84 3.41
N ASN A 145 16.24 3.71 3.01
CA ASN A 145 16.92 4.64 3.92
C ASN A 145 16.70 6.12 3.54
N LYS A 146 16.12 6.39 2.37
CA LYS A 146 15.83 7.76 1.96
C LYS A 146 14.44 8.16 2.45
N THR A 147 14.31 9.40 2.89
CA THR A 147 13.02 9.96 3.33
C THR A 147 11.95 9.79 2.24
N PRO A 148 10.77 9.25 2.57
CA PRO A 148 9.65 9.19 1.64
C PRO A 148 9.25 10.58 1.15
N SER A 149 8.83 10.69 -0.12
CA SER A 149 8.38 11.95 -0.69
C SER A 149 7.48 11.73 -1.90
N PHE A 150 6.76 12.76 -2.33
CA PHE A 150 5.93 12.70 -3.54
C PHE A 150 6.78 12.41 -4.80
N ALA A 151 7.97 13.01 -4.89
CA ALA A 151 8.90 12.74 -5.99
C ALA A 151 9.33 11.26 -6.07
N ASN A 152 9.52 10.59 -4.92
CA ASN A 152 9.73 9.15 -4.86
C ASN A 152 8.45 8.37 -5.22
N ALA A 153 7.30 8.79 -4.70
CA ALA A 153 6.01 8.13 -4.92
C ALA A 153 5.60 8.09 -6.40
N LEU A 154 6.00 9.07 -7.22
CA LEU A 154 5.74 9.06 -8.67
C LEU A 154 6.41 7.88 -9.40
N VAL A 155 7.50 7.32 -8.86
CA VAL A 155 8.31 6.32 -9.55
C VAL A 155 8.55 5.03 -8.75
N GLN A 156 8.04 4.96 -7.51
CA GLN A 156 8.22 3.79 -6.65
C GLN A 156 7.18 3.73 -5.54
N ASN A 157 6.56 2.57 -5.36
CA ASN A 157 5.91 2.22 -4.10
C ASN A 157 6.97 1.69 -3.10
N ILE A 158 6.90 2.08 -1.83
CA ILE A 158 7.87 1.70 -0.78
C ILE A 158 7.28 0.79 0.30
N GLY A 159 5.95 0.68 0.38
CA GLY A 159 5.29 -0.17 1.37
C GLY A 159 4.12 -0.93 0.74
N GLY A 160 4.01 -2.22 1.01
CA GLY A 160 2.80 -2.99 0.68
C GLY A 160 1.61 -2.54 1.51
N GLY A 161 0.40 -2.65 0.95
CA GLY A 161 -0.84 -2.28 1.64
C GLY A 161 -0.97 -2.95 3.00
N ASN A 162 -0.60 -4.22 3.08
CA ASN A 162 -0.61 -5.01 4.31
C ASN A 162 0.29 -4.45 5.44
N THR A 163 1.20 -3.52 5.14
CA THR A 163 2.02 -2.84 6.16
C THR A 163 1.47 -1.47 6.56
N MET A 164 0.51 -0.93 5.81
CA MET A 164 0.07 0.45 5.95
C MET A 164 -0.87 0.66 7.14
N VAL A 165 -0.58 1.72 7.90
CA VAL A 165 -1.44 2.28 8.95
C VAL A 165 -1.52 3.79 8.76
N PHE A 166 -2.72 4.37 8.85
CA PHE A 166 -2.92 5.80 8.68
C PHE A 166 -3.81 6.41 9.75
N ASN A 167 -3.63 7.71 10.00
CA ASN A 167 -4.52 8.47 10.85
C ASN A 167 -5.82 8.85 10.10
N ARG A 168 -6.78 9.42 10.81
CA ARG A 168 -8.07 9.84 10.25
C ARG A 168 -7.91 10.86 9.13
N ALA A 169 -7.03 11.85 9.28
CA ALA A 169 -6.81 12.87 8.26
C ALA A 169 -6.33 12.24 6.92
N ALA A 170 -5.41 11.26 6.99
CA ALA A 170 -4.98 10.52 5.79
C ALA A 170 -6.10 9.66 5.21
N ARG A 171 -6.88 8.98 6.05
CA ARG A 171 -8.06 8.19 5.60
C ARG A 171 -9.04 9.08 4.85
N ASP A 172 -9.41 10.22 5.38
CA ASP A 172 -10.40 11.12 4.77
C ASP A 172 -9.87 11.71 3.45
N LEU A 173 -8.57 12.06 3.40
CA LEU A 173 -7.90 12.47 2.17
C LEU A 173 -7.92 11.38 1.10
N ILE A 174 -7.58 10.14 1.45
CA ILE A 174 -7.57 9.00 0.52
C ILE A 174 -8.96 8.75 -0.03
N ILE A 175 -10.00 8.78 0.81
CA ILE A 175 -11.38 8.58 0.36
C ILE A 175 -11.80 9.68 -0.61
N ASN A 176 -11.54 10.95 -0.30
CA ASN A 176 -11.86 12.07 -1.18
C ASN A 176 -11.16 11.96 -2.54
N ALA A 177 -9.91 11.45 -2.55
CA ALA A 177 -9.13 11.25 -3.76
C ALA A 177 -9.49 9.97 -4.52
N THR A 178 -10.35 9.12 -3.97
CA THR A 178 -10.66 7.80 -4.57
C THR A 178 -11.98 7.77 -5.31
N VAL A 179 -12.84 8.77 -5.11
CA VAL A 179 -14.11 8.87 -5.84
C VAL A 179 -13.79 8.90 -7.34
N ASP A 180 -14.25 7.87 -8.05
CA ASP A 180 -14.04 7.66 -9.49
C ASP A 180 -12.57 7.45 -9.95
N ALA A 181 -11.60 7.38 -9.04
CA ALA A 181 -10.20 7.18 -9.41
C ALA A 181 -9.94 5.75 -9.91
N ASN A 182 -9.39 5.64 -11.11
CA ASN A 182 -8.79 4.39 -11.60
C ASN A 182 -7.30 4.43 -11.30
N VAL A 183 -6.83 3.50 -10.44
CA VAL A 183 -5.44 3.47 -9.96
C VAL A 183 -4.85 2.07 -10.09
N VAL A 184 -3.53 1.99 -10.20
CA VAL A 184 -2.81 0.72 -10.41
C VAL A 184 -2.89 -0.19 -9.19
N SER A 185 -2.69 0.37 -7.99
CA SER A 185 -2.83 -0.34 -6.73
C SER A 185 -3.21 0.62 -5.61
N HIS A 186 -3.93 0.12 -4.61
CA HIS A 186 -4.43 0.93 -3.50
C HIS A 186 -3.31 1.49 -2.63
N ASP A 187 -2.27 0.71 -2.38
CA ASP A 187 -1.12 1.07 -1.56
C ASP A 187 -0.26 2.15 -2.22
N TRP A 188 0.05 1.98 -3.52
CA TRP A 188 0.79 3.01 -4.25
C TRP A 188 0.01 4.32 -4.34
N TRP A 189 -1.31 4.23 -4.56
CA TRP A 189 -2.19 5.40 -4.55
C TRP A 189 -2.18 6.13 -3.20
N CYS A 190 -2.31 5.40 -2.08
CA CYS A 190 -2.23 5.98 -0.74
C CYS A 190 -0.91 6.72 -0.53
N TYR A 191 0.22 6.13 -0.94
CA TYR A 191 1.51 6.79 -0.83
C TYR A 191 1.58 8.06 -1.69
N GLN A 192 1.09 8.01 -2.94
CA GLN A 192 1.08 9.17 -3.84
C GLN A 192 0.22 10.32 -3.30
N ILE A 193 -1.00 10.02 -2.86
CA ILE A 193 -1.93 11.06 -2.42
C ILE A 193 -1.51 11.67 -1.08
N VAL A 194 -1.13 10.87 -0.10
CA VAL A 194 -0.70 11.37 1.22
C VAL A 194 0.56 12.22 1.07
N SER A 195 1.60 11.73 0.39
CA SER A 195 2.82 12.51 0.18
C SER A 195 2.58 13.73 -0.73
N GLY A 196 1.69 13.61 -1.72
CA GLY A 196 1.33 14.71 -2.63
C GLY A 196 0.62 15.87 -1.95
N ALA A 197 -0.24 15.58 -0.98
CA ALA A 197 -0.92 16.58 -0.16
C ALA A 197 -0.04 17.20 0.95
N GLY A 198 1.25 16.85 1.01
CA GLY A 198 2.15 17.32 2.06
C GLY A 198 1.98 16.59 3.39
N GLY A 199 1.35 15.43 3.36
CA GLY A 199 1.20 14.55 4.51
C GLY A 199 2.53 13.91 4.92
N TYR A 200 2.58 13.41 6.15
CA TYR A 200 3.75 12.76 6.73
C TYR A 200 3.76 11.27 6.38
N VAL A 201 4.80 10.80 5.72
CA VAL A 201 4.95 9.39 5.37
C VAL A 201 6.19 8.83 6.05
N VAL A 202 6.03 7.76 6.82
CA VAL A 202 7.11 7.07 7.53
C VAL A 202 7.27 5.67 6.97
N TYR A 203 8.51 5.30 6.71
CA TYR A 203 8.92 3.93 6.43
C TYR A 203 9.74 3.39 7.60
N ASP A 204 9.21 2.37 8.28
CA ASP A 204 9.88 1.67 9.36
C ASP A 204 10.76 0.53 8.76
N PRO A 205 12.09 0.54 9.01
CA PRO A 205 12.98 -0.49 8.50
C PRO A 205 12.84 -1.85 9.22
N GLU A 206 12.13 -1.90 10.35
CA GLU A 206 11.90 -3.14 11.08
C GLU A 206 10.65 -3.85 10.56
N PRO A 207 10.70 -5.18 10.34
CA PRO A 207 9.55 -5.94 9.87
C PRO A 207 8.37 -5.83 10.84
N CYS A 208 7.16 -5.75 10.26
CA CYS A 208 5.92 -5.66 11.03
C CYS A 208 4.99 -6.87 10.85
N LEU A 209 5.31 -7.76 9.92
CA LEU A 209 4.52 -8.95 9.62
C LEU A 209 5.37 -10.00 8.89
N LYS A 210 4.92 -11.25 8.95
CA LYS A 210 5.37 -12.36 8.13
C LYS A 210 4.56 -12.37 6.83
N TYR A 211 5.23 -12.06 5.72
CA TYR A 211 4.66 -12.09 4.38
C TYR A 211 4.78 -13.50 3.81
N ARG A 212 3.69 -14.23 3.85
CA ARG A 212 3.60 -15.64 3.43
C ARG A 212 3.80 -15.79 1.92
N GLN A 213 4.67 -16.72 1.51
CA GLN A 213 4.86 -17.07 0.10
C GLN A 213 4.13 -18.37 -0.23
N HIS A 214 3.17 -18.29 -1.12
CA HIS A 214 2.42 -19.43 -1.66
C HIS A 214 2.08 -19.23 -3.14
N ALA A 215 1.59 -20.27 -3.81
CA ALA A 215 1.35 -20.25 -5.27
C ALA A 215 0.34 -19.19 -5.75
N ASN A 216 -0.54 -18.73 -4.85
CA ASN A 216 -1.63 -17.80 -5.17
C ASN A 216 -1.33 -16.33 -4.84
N ASN A 217 -0.10 -15.98 -4.42
CA ASN A 217 0.25 -14.57 -4.18
C ASN A 217 0.09 -13.74 -5.45
N LEU A 218 -0.62 -12.62 -5.37
CA LEU A 218 -0.75 -11.65 -6.47
C LEU A 218 0.60 -11.02 -6.80
N VAL A 219 1.41 -10.76 -5.79
CA VAL A 219 2.78 -10.23 -5.90
C VAL A 219 3.69 -11.11 -5.06
N GLY A 220 4.52 -11.93 -5.70
CA GLY A 220 5.51 -12.75 -4.99
C GLY A 220 6.69 -11.93 -4.46
N ALA A 221 7.47 -12.51 -3.53
CA ALA A 221 8.71 -11.93 -3.04
C ALA A 221 9.73 -11.78 -4.17
N ASN A 222 9.88 -10.58 -4.69
CA ASN A 222 10.67 -10.24 -5.87
C ASN A 222 12.19 -10.18 -5.60
N THR A 223 12.77 -11.13 -4.86
CA THR A 223 14.18 -11.14 -4.45
C THR A 223 15.11 -11.84 -5.44
N SER A 224 14.60 -12.72 -6.30
CA SER A 224 15.41 -13.52 -7.21
C SER A 224 15.97 -12.74 -8.41
N TRP A 225 17.08 -13.23 -9.01
CA TRP A 225 17.63 -12.72 -10.27
C TRP A 225 16.63 -12.81 -11.43
N ARG A 226 15.80 -13.85 -11.47
CA ARG A 226 14.71 -14.01 -12.46
C ARG A 226 13.69 -12.88 -12.32
N ALA A 227 13.30 -12.52 -11.10
CA ALA A 227 12.39 -11.42 -10.86
C ALA A 227 13.01 -10.05 -11.25
N ARG A 228 14.32 -9.87 -11.09
CA ARG A 228 15.05 -8.68 -11.57
C ARG A 228 15.03 -8.60 -13.10
N PHE A 229 15.29 -9.71 -13.78
CA PHE A 229 15.24 -9.78 -15.24
C PHE A 229 13.82 -9.49 -15.78
N LEU A 230 12.80 -10.09 -15.18
CA LEU A 230 11.39 -9.84 -15.54
C LEU A 230 10.98 -8.37 -15.34
N ARG A 231 11.51 -7.69 -14.32
CA ARG A 231 11.29 -6.24 -14.13
C ARG A 231 11.94 -5.40 -15.21
N ILE A 232 13.17 -5.72 -15.59
CA ILE A 232 13.86 -5.04 -16.71
C ILE A 232 13.11 -5.26 -18.01
N ARG A 233 12.71 -6.50 -18.28
CA ARG A 233 11.87 -6.82 -19.44
C ARG A 233 10.55 -6.06 -19.43
N GLY A 234 9.86 -6.01 -18.27
CA GLY A 234 8.62 -5.24 -18.10
C GLY A 234 8.81 -3.73 -18.31
N LEU A 235 9.95 -3.17 -17.88
CA LEU A 235 10.32 -1.77 -18.16
C LEU A 235 10.46 -1.54 -19.67
N LEU A 236 11.21 -2.41 -20.37
CA LEU A 236 11.43 -2.31 -21.81
C LEU A 236 10.13 -2.49 -22.60
N GLN A 237 9.22 -3.36 -22.13
CA GLN A 237 7.88 -3.55 -22.70
C GLN A 237 6.90 -2.40 -22.42
N GLY A 238 7.29 -1.39 -21.63
CA GLY A 238 6.47 -0.22 -21.34
C GLY A 238 5.42 -0.42 -20.24
N ARG A 239 5.44 -1.53 -19.49
CA ARG A 239 4.51 -1.77 -18.36
C ARG A 239 4.52 -0.60 -17.38
N PHE A 240 5.70 -0.10 -17.05
CA PHE A 240 5.85 1.01 -16.10
C PHE A 240 5.26 2.31 -16.65
N ARG A 241 5.37 2.53 -17.95
CA ARG A 241 4.75 3.67 -18.64
C ARG A 241 3.23 3.61 -18.55
N THR A 242 2.64 2.44 -18.82
CA THR A 242 1.18 2.24 -18.69
C THR A 242 0.70 2.48 -17.24
N TRP A 243 1.42 1.98 -16.25
CA TRP A 243 1.10 2.23 -14.84
C TRP A 243 1.17 3.71 -14.48
N ASN A 244 2.21 4.39 -14.94
CA ASN A 244 2.31 5.83 -14.77
C ASN A 244 1.19 6.58 -15.47
N ASP A 245 0.79 6.20 -16.69
CA ASP A 245 -0.33 6.84 -17.40
C ASP A 245 -1.61 6.78 -16.57
N ILE A 246 -1.91 5.62 -15.98
CA ILE A 246 -3.09 5.44 -15.12
C ILE A 246 -3.00 6.34 -13.87
N ASN A 247 -1.90 6.26 -13.12
CA ASN A 247 -1.76 7.00 -11.87
C ASN A 247 -1.65 8.52 -12.11
N LEU A 248 -0.93 8.96 -13.16
CA LEU A 248 -0.81 10.37 -13.49
C LEU A 248 -2.12 11.00 -13.91
N LYS A 249 -2.98 10.24 -14.61
CA LYS A 249 -4.34 10.68 -14.92
C LYS A 249 -5.12 10.93 -13.63
N ALA A 250 -5.15 9.96 -12.72
CA ALA A 250 -5.83 10.10 -11.43
C ALA A 250 -5.26 11.26 -10.59
N LEU A 251 -3.92 11.41 -10.53
CA LEU A 251 -3.27 12.53 -9.84
C LEU A 251 -3.60 13.90 -10.45
N SER A 252 -3.74 13.98 -11.78
CA SER A 252 -4.10 15.21 -12.47
C SER A 252 -5.53 15.63 -12.16
N GLU A 253 -6.46 14.68 -12.16
CA GLU A 253 -7.88 14.89 -11.79
C GLU A 253 -8.02 15.37 -10.35
N HIS A 254 -7.14 14.93 -9.44
CA HIS A 254 -7.12 15.29 -8.03
C HIS A 254 -6.00 16.29 -7.66
N SER A 255 -5.45 17.00 -8.65
CA SER A 255 -4.31 17.92 -8.44
C SER A 255 -4.61 19.06 -7.44
N HIS A 256 -5.87 19.41 -7.23
CA HIS A 256 -6.31 20.40 -6.23
C HIS A 256 -5.99 19.97 -4.79
N LEU A 257 -5.83 18.66 -4.52
CA LEU A 257 -5.45 18.12 -3.20
C LEU A 257 -3.93 18.20 -2.95
N LEU A 258 -3.12 18.41 -4.01
CA LEU A 258 -1.66 18.45 -3.89
C LEU A 258 -1.19 19.82 -3.42
N THR A 259 -0.05 19.85 -2.73
CA THR A 259 0.63 21.14 -2.43
C THR A 259 1.08 21.85 -3.71
N ALA A 260 1.32 23.17 -3.66
CA ALA A 260 1.78 23.95 -4.81
C ALA A 260 3.10 23.39 -5.39
N ASP A 261 4.04 22.98 -4.53
CA ASP A 261 5.31 22.42 -4.95
C ASP A 261 5.15 21.02 -5.58
N ASN A 262 4.29 20.18 -5.01
CA ASN A 262 4.02 18.86 -5.57
C ASN A 262 3.24 18.92 -6.90
N ARG A 263 2.39 19.93 -7.10
CA ARG A 263 1.80 20.22 -8.42
C ARG A 263 2.86 20.55 -9.47
N LYS A 264 3.90 21.33 -9.10
CA LYS A 264 5.03 21.63 -10.01
C LYS A 264 5.83 20.38 -10.33
N ILE A 265 6.09 19.52 -9.32
CA ILE A 265 6.77 18.23 -9.53
C ILE A 265 5.95 17.36 -10.50
N LEU A 266 4.64 17.24 -10.29
CA LEU A 266 3.74 16.49 -11.17
C LEU A 266 3.75 17.03 -12.60
N SER A 267 3.60 18.35 -12.76
CA SER A 267 3.63 19.01 -14.08
C SER A 267 4.95 18.78 -14.82
N ASN A 268 6.09 18.95 -14.14
CA ASN A 268 7.40 18.67 -14.71
C ASN A 268 7.56 17.21 -15.12
N PHE A 269 7.05 16.27 -14.32
CA PHE A 269 7.10 14.84 -14.60
C PHE A 269 6.26 14.49 -15.84
N ILE A 270 5.04 15.03 -15.95
CA ILE A 270 4.15 14.81 -17.11
C ILE A 270 4.78 15.41 -18.37
N GLU A 271 5.25 16.67 -18.33
CA GLU A 271 5.89 17.33 -19.46
C GLU A 271 7.16 16.60 -19.92
N ALA A 272 7.97 16.12 -18.98
CA ALA A 272 9.19 15.39 -19.27
C ALA A 272 8.91 14.14 -20.12
N ARG A 273 7.85 13.40 -19.83
CA ARG A 273 7.48 12.18 -20.56
C ARG A 273 7.10 12.42 -22.04
N GLN A 274 6.71 13.65 -22.35
CA GLN A 274 6.32 14.08 -23.72
C GLN A 274 7.42 14.85 -24.45
N SER A 275 8.54 15.13 -23.78
CA SER A 275 9.60 16.00 -24.30
C SER A 275 10.70 15.24 -25.04
N SER A 276 11.49 15.96 -25.85
CA SER A 276 12.76 15.48 -26.43
C SER A 276 13.75 15.09 -25.33
N LEU A 277 14.76 14.27 -25.64
CA LEU A 277 15.69 13.72 -24.66
C LEU A 277 16.34 14.76 -23.75
N ILE A 278 16.86 15.85 -24.31
CA ILE A 278 17.57 16.89 -23.54
C ILE A 278 16.59 17.58 -22.57
N LYS A 279 15.44 18.01 -23.08
CA LYS A 279 14.40 18.65 -22.26
C LYS A 279 13.86 17.68 -21.21
N ARG A 280 13.70 16.41 -21.56
CA ARG A 280 13.28 15.33 -20.65
C ARG A 280 14.25 15.19 -19.48
N LEU A 281 15.54 15.06 -19.73
CA LEU A 281 16.57 14.97 -18.69
C LEU A 281 16.56 16.19 -17.75
N PHE A 282 16.43 17.39 -18.31
CA PHE A 282 16.34 18.63 -17.55
C PHE A 282 15.10 18.63 -16.63
N LEU A 283 13.93 18.31 -17.15
CA LEU A 283 12.67 18.32 -16.41
C LEU A 283 12.65 17.22 -15.33
N PHE A 284 13.16 16.04 -15.62
CA PHE A 284 13.30 14.99 -14.60
C PHE A 284 14.25 15.39 -13.47
N LYS A 285 15.38 16.03 -13.79
CA LYS A 285 16.27 16.60 -12.77
C LYS A 285 15.54 17.65 -11.93
N ARG A 286 14.77 18.53 -12.57
CA ARG A 286 13.99 19.58 -11.88
C ARG A 286 12.84 19.00 -11.03
N SER A 287 12.27 17.86 -11.40
CA SER A 287 11.24 17.15 -10.62
C SER A 287 11.79 16.52 -9.35
N GLY A 288 13.11 16.36 -9.23
CA GLY A 288 13.76 15.73 -8.08
C GLY A 288 13.38 14.28 -7.87
N ILE A 289 12.87 13.57 -8.89
CA ILE A 289 12.45 12.16 -8.76
C ILE A 289 13.65 11.26 -8.46
N TYR A 290 13.41 10.28 -7.60
CA TYR A 290 14.44 9.31 -7.22
C TYR A 290 13.81 7.98 -6.82
N ARG A 291 14.62 6.93 -6.84
CA ARG A 291 14.28 5.64 -6.22
C ARG A 291 15.15 5.41 -4.99
N GLN A 292 14.69 4.57 -4.10
CA GLN A 292 15.32 4.31 -2.81
C GLN A 292 16.71 3.66 -2.94
N THR A 293 16.97 2.86 -3.99
CA THR A 293 18.21 2.12 -4.17
C THR A 293 19.05 2.67 -5.33
N LEU A 294 20.37 2.45 -5.30
CA LEU A 294 21.27 2.82 -6.39
C LEU A 294 20.86 2.17 -7.73
N PHE A 295 20.68 0.84 -7.72
CA PHE A 295 20.21 0.12 -8.92
C PHE A 295 18.83 0.58 -9.41
N GLY A 296 17.96 0.94 -8.46
CA GLY A 296 16.67 1.56 -8.79
C GLY A 296 16.84 2.88 -9.54
N ASN A 297 17.79 3.73 -9.13
CA ASN A 297 18.08 5.01 -9.80
C ASN A 297 18.74 4.81 -11.18
N LEU A 298 19.62 3.81 -11.33
CA LEU A 298 20.17 3.45 -12.64
C LEU A 298 19.07 2.98 -13.60
N GLY A 299 18.15 2.12 -13.11
CA GLY A 299 16.97 1.70 -13.88
C GLY A 299 16.03 2.87 -14.23
N LEU A 300 15.85 3.82 -13.29
CA LEU A 300 15.09 5.04 -13.53
C LEU A 300 15.73 5.88 -14.64
N LEU A 301 17.04 6.12 -14.58
CA LEU A 301 17.78 6.86 -15.61
C LEU A 301 17.65 6.19 -16.98
N LEU A 302 17.80 4.86 -17.04
CA LEU A 302 17.58 4.11 -18.28
C LEU A 302 16.16 4.29 -18.81
N GLY A 303 15.15 4.21 -17.94
CA GLY A 303 13.74 4.45 -18.28
C GLY A 303 13.49 5.87 -18.81
N ILE A 304 14.17 6.87 -18.24
CA ILE A 304 14.14 8.27 -18.71
C ILE A 304 14.73 8.37 -20.13
N ILE A 305 15.92 7.84 -20.35
CA ILE A 305 16.60 7.89 -21.65
C ILE A 305 15.76 7.22 -22.73
N LEU A 306 15.24 6.03 -22.45
CA LEU A 306 14.43 5.23 -23.40
C LEU A 306 12.97 5.68 -23.51
N ASN A 307 12.55 6.71 -22.76
CA ASN A 307 11.14 7.14 -22.68
C ASN A 307 10.16 6.03 -22.29
N LYS A 308 10.50 5.25 -21.28
CA LYS A 308 9.72 4.09 -20.79
C LYS A 308 9.11 4.30 -19.37
N LEU A 309 9.05 5.56 -18.90
CA LEU A 309 8.42 5.93 -17.64
C LEU A 309 6.97 6.36 -17.81
#